data_4c0d43dc2971052776745978ed6ea03e
#
_entry.id   4c0d43dc2971052776745978ed6ea03e
#
_cell.length_a   1.000
_cell.length_b   1.000
_cell.length_c   1.000
_cell.angle_alpha   90.00
_cell.angle_beta   90.00
_cell.angle_gamma   90.00
#
_symmetry.space_group_name_H-M   'P 1'
#
loop_
_entity.id
_entity.type
_entity.pdbx_description
1 polymer ?
#
loop_
_entity_poly.entity_id
_entity_poly.type
_entity_poly.pdbx_seq_one_letter_code
_entity_poly.pdbx_strand_id
1 'polypeptide(L)'
;MNRSRILMVAAATALTTVAGVLTAPPLSAATPDLTVNTASTHQTIDGFGAATPIFGGSGDPWTDSETQTLVGTGPGQLGLSIIRTVVSPVSSEWNLYASSLRTAKSYGSDVKILASPWTAPANFKTNNSRINGGKLRTDYYDDYAEHLNGYVQYMKSQGVAIDVTSVQNEPDWHPDYDSMDWTGTELRNWVRDQGAKVRDTRLMVGESLRFNRGYSDPTLQDATARNNIGYVGGHLYDAENSGNLSPYPLANQYGKHQWMTEWNLHAADGNGSNIWGNPGNATVWNESLDDIMRTVHRSMESGWSAYVWWYGRRFYSFVGDGESQYGTTKGQVLRRGQAFSQYARYVRPGDRRVAVTKSSRTSGLEVTAYQGRGKVTLVILNRSNSAVNNAVVQTPQSISNAEYTVTSQSLGAAAQPVSLGDGQATVNIPARSISTVTVSEGPAPTTPPTGQPSTNPTTPPSTTPPSTPPAGGCTASTTTGTVWGDRYNTSVTVSGAANWTVVVAVSSPQSITTTWSGTASLSNNNTVLTMRSNGSGNTFGFTTMTNGNSGGRPQVRSCTAG
;
A
#
# COMPACT_ATOMS: atom_id res chain seq x y z
N MET A 1 -36.44 7.57 97.08
CA MET A 1 -35.21 7.69 97.88
C MET A 1 -34.32 6.54 97.51
N ASN A 2 -33.26 6.74 96.84
CA ASN A 2 -31.94 6.21 96.83
C ASN A 2 -31.26 6.50 95.50
N ARG A 3 -30.31 7.35 95.56
CA ARG A 3 -29.42 7.68 94.39
C ARG A 3 -28.28 6.67 94.41
N SER A 4 -28.08 5.93 93.33
CA SER A 4 -26.88 5.16 93.06
C SER A 4 -26.12 5.81 91.96
N ARG A 5 -24.87 6.19 92.22
CA ARG A 5 -23.88 6.75 91.30
C ARG A 5 -23.25 5.60 90.50
N ILE A 6 -23.25 5.73 89.25
CA ILE A 6 -22.48 4.83 88.35
C ILE A 6 -21.21 5.58 87.86
N LEU A 7 -20.05 5.02 88.16
CA LEU A 7 -18.79 5.44 87.64
C LEU A 7 -18.68 5.03 86.17
N MET A 8 -18.35 5.97 85.27
CA MET A 8 -17.91 5.67 83.92
C MET A 8 -16.37 5.48 83.89
N VAL A 9 -15.94 4.29 83.45
CA VAL A 9 -14.58 4.01 83.11
C VAL A 9 -14.43 4.24 81.59
N ALA A 10 -13.63 5.22 81.20
CA ALA A 10 -13.31 5.47 79.79
C ALA A 10 -12.18 4.52 79.37
N ALA A 11 -12.51 3.58 78.46
CA ALA A 11 -11.50 2.76 77.76
C ALA A 11 -11.11 3.46 76.46
N ALA A 12 -9.89 3.91 76.35
CA ALA A 12 -9.32 4.44 75.11
C ALA A 12 -8.91 3.27 74.21
N THR A 13 -9.67 3.06 73.13
CA THR A 13 -9.29 2.11 72.04
C THR A 13 -8.46 2.84 70.98
N ALA A 14 -7.19 2.50 70.87
CA ALA A 14 -6.33 2.96 69.78
C ALA A 14 -6.72 2.24 68.48
N LEU A 15 -7.29 2.97 67.49
CA LEU A 15 -7.49 2.48 66.14
C LEU A 15 -6.15 2.60 65.36
N THR A 16 -5.48 1.49 65.12
CA THR A 16 -4.43 1.39 64.12
C THR A 16 -5.04 1.30 62.72
N THR A 17 -5.01 2.39 61.95
CA THR A 17 -5.35 2.37 60.51
C THR A 17 -4.24 1.70 59.74
N VAL A 18 -4.44 0.46 59.32
CA VAL A 18 -3.65 -0.21 58.31
C VAL A 18 -4.07 0.39 56.97
N ALA A 19 -3.25 1.26 56.40
CA ALA A 19 -3.40 1.70 55.01
C ALA A 19 -3.07 0.53 54.09
N GLY A 20 -4.07 -0.24 53.68
CA GLY A 20 -3.95 -1.22 52.62
C GLY A 20 -3.71 -0.50 51.28
N VAL A 21 -2.49 -0.62 50.73
CA VAL A 21 -2.24 -0.25 49.36
C VAL A 21 -3.04 -1.19 48.45
N LEU A 22 -4.17 -0.72 47.95
CA LEU A 22 -4.90 -1.41 46.87
C LEU A 22 -4.04 -1.30 45.61
N THR A 23 -3.22 -2.31 45.35
CA THR A 23 -2.61 -2.49 44.04
C THR A 23 -3.75 -2.77 43.06
N ALA A 24 -4.04 -1.83 42.17
CA ALA A 24 -4.94 -2.10 41.05
C ALA A 24 -4.43 -3.34 40.31
N PRO A 25 -5.29 -4.29 39.93
CA PRO A 25 -4.86 -5.41 39.12
C PRO A 25 -4.24 -4.88 37.82
N PRO A 26 -3.18 -5.51 37.30
CA PRO A 26 -2.64 -5.11 36.02
C PRO A 26 -3.76 -5.11 34.98
N LEU A 27 -3.93 -3.99 34.25
CA LEU A 27 -4.86 -3.93 33.13
C LEU A 27 -4.47 -5.08 32.19
N SER A 28 -5.36 -6.05 32.05
CA SER A 28 -5.18 -7.12 31.06
C SER A 28 -5.17 -6.49 29.67
N ALA A 29 -4.18 -6.82 28.85
CA ALA A 29 -4.15 -6.39 27.46
C ALA A 29 -5.48 -6.71 26.78
N ALA A 30 -5.98 -5.81 25.96
CA ALA A 30 -7.25 -6.00 25.26
C ALA A 30 -7.19 -7.25 24.37
N THR A 31 -8.25 -8.04 24.34
CA THR A 31 -8.33 -9.21 23.46
C THR A 31 -8.22 -8.76 22.00
N PRO A 32 -7.27 -9.29 21.22
CA PRO A 32 -7.08 -8.86 19.84
C PRO A 32 -8.29 -9.21 18.96
N ASP A 33 -8.64 -8.29 18.08
CA ASP A 33 -9.65 -8.50 17.05
C ASP A 33 -9.06 -9.01 15.73
N LEU A 34 -7.84 -8.56 15.42
CA LEU A 34 -7.07 -8.96 14.25
C LEU A 34 -5.68 -9.38 14.73
N THR A 35 -5.37 -10.68 14.62
CA THR A 35 -4.05 -11.22 15.01
C THR A 35 -3.29 -11.67 13.78
N VAL A 36 -2.15 -11.06 13.49
CA VAL A 36 -1.28 -11.42 12.38
C VAL A 36 -0.32 -12.54 12.79
N ASN A 37 -0.16 -13.54 11.92
CA ASN A 37 0.84 -14.60 12.08
C ASN A 37 1.87 -14.51 10.96
N THR A 38 2.98 -13.83 11.22
CA THR A 38 4.06 -13.62 10.25
C THR A 38 4.86 -14.89 9.91
N ALA A 39 4.75 -15.95 10.73
CA ALA A 39 5.36 -17.25 10.44
C ALA A 39 4.58 -18.06 9.39
N SER A 40 3.28 -17.79 9.22
CA SER A 40 2.43 -18.44 8.22
C SER A 40 2.42 -17.62 6.93
N THR A 41 3.38 -17.89 6.04
CA THR A 41 3.61 -17.13 4.81
C THR A 41 2.90 -17.75 3.60
N HIS A 42 2.49 -16.89 2.67
CA HIS A 42 1.87 -17.23 1.40
C HIS A 42 2.72 -16.67 0.23
N GLN A 43 2.07 -16.23 -0.86
CA GLN A 43 2.75 -15.68 -2.04
C GLN A 43 3.55 -14.40 -1.72
N THR A 44 4.59 -14.20 -2.53
CA THR A 44 5.27 -12.90 -2.64
C THR A 44 4.49 -12.02 -3.60
N ILE A 45 4.31 -10.75 -3.23
CA ILE A 45 3.60 -9.77 -4.04
C ILE A 45 4.55 -9.19 -5.09
N ASP A 46 4.12 -9.18 -6.34
CA ASP A 46 4.82 -8.53 -7.46
C ASP A 46 4.38 -7.09 -7.65
N GLY A 47 3.15 -6.78 -7.28
CA GLY A 47 2.65 -5.41 -7.27
C GLY A 47 1.21 -5.24 -7.71
N PHE A 48 0.80 -3.98 -7.76
CA PHE A 48 -0.51 -3.52 -8.18
C PHE A 48 -0.33 -2.46 -9.25
N GLY A 49 -1.14 -2.52 -10.31
CA GLY A 49 -0.86 -1.67 -11.46
C GLY A 49 -2.06 -1.32 -12.31
N ALA A 50 -1.73 -0.69 -13.45
CA ALA A 50 -2.71 -0.39 -14.48
C ALA A 50 -2.06 -0.36 -15.87
N ALA A 51 -2.91 -0.51 -16.91
CA ALA A 51 -2.47 -0.38 -18.29
C ALA A 51 -2.33 1.10 -18.69
N THR A 52 -1.36 1.37 -19.59
CA THR A 52 -1.30 2.63 -20.35
C THR A 52 -2.53 2.75 -21.27
N PRO A 53 -2.87 3.95 -21.76
CA PRO A 53 -3.92 4.10 -22.77
C PRO A 53 -3.46 3.47 -24.09
N ILE A 54 -3.90 2.24 -24.38
CA ILE A 54 -3.33 1.43 -25.47
C ILE A 54 -4.02 1.68 -26.82
N PHE A 55 -5.34 1.89 -26.84
CA PHE A 55 -6.10 2.12 -28.06
C PHE A 55 -6.86 3.45 -28.00
N GLY A 56 -7.08 4.09 -29.13
CA GLY A 56 -7.64 5.42 -29.31
C GLY A 56 -8.82 5.78 -28.40
N GLY A 57 -9.11 7.06 -28.22
CA GLY A 57 -10.12 7.57 -27.29
C GLY A 57 -9.61 7.83 -25.86
N SER A 58 -8.63 7.09 -25.39
CA SER A 58 -7.84 7.40 -24.18
C SER A 58 -6.37 7.77 -24.52
N GLY A 59 -6.05 7.77 -25.71
CA GLY A 59 -4.95 7.77 -26.68
C GLY A 59 -3.62 8.38 -26.32
N ASP A 60 -3.53 9.49 -25.64
CA ASP A 60 -2.24 10.11 -25.35
C ASP A 60 -1.49 9.36 -24.24
N PRO A 61 -0.16 9.17 -24.37
CA PRO A 61 0.66 8.72 -23.25
C PRO A 61 0.39 9.56 -21.99
N TRP A 62 0.61 8.96 -20.82
CA TRP A 62 0.54 9.71 -19.58
C TRP A 62 1.56 10.84 -19.58
N THR A 63 1.17 12.03 -19.14
CA THR A 63 2.10 13.12 -18.83
C THR A 63 2.98 12.74 -17.63
N ASP A 64 4.09 13.44 -17.44
CA ASP A 64 4.96 13.22 -16.27
C ASP A 64 4.20 13.42 -14.95
N SER A 65 3.31 14.41 -14.88
CA SER A 65 2.45 14.66 -13.71
C SER A 65 1.45 13.53 -13.45
N GLU A 66 0.80 13.00 -14.49
CA GLU A 66 -0.09 11.84 -14.36
C GLU A 66 0.69 10.58 -13.96
N THR A 67 1.88 10.38 -14.56
CA THR A 67 2.77 9.27 -14.21
C THR A 67 3.20 9.37 -12.75
N GLN A 68 3.59 10.55 -12.29
CA GLN A 68 3.93 10.81 -10.89
C GLN A 68 2.76 10.50 -9.96
N THR A 69 1.56 10.94 -10.32
CA THR A 69 0.34 10.69 -9.54
C THR A 69 0.04 9.19 -9.44
N LEU A 70 0.17 8.46 -10.55
CA LEU A 70 -0.11 7.03 -10.60
C LEU A 70 0.92 6.19 -9.84
N VAL A 71 2.22 6.49 -10.01
CA VAL A 71 3.32 5.61 -9.57
C VAL A 71 3.94 6.06 -8.24
N GLY A 72 3.97 7.35 -7.96
CA GLY A 72 4.54 7.88 -6.72
C GLY A 72 3.82 7.37 -5.46
N THR A 73 4.53 7.36 -4.33
CA THR A 73 4.01 6.90 -3.03
C THR A 73 3.76 8.01 -2.02
N GLY A 74 3.94 9.27 -2.44
CA GLY A 74 3.70 10.46 -1.61
C GLY A 74 2.21 10.74 -1.35
N PRO A 75 1.90 11.79 -0.57
CA PRO A 75 0.52 12.21 -0.35
C PRO A 75 -0.22 12.48 -1.66
N GLY A 76 -1.43 11.92 -1.81
CA GLY A 76 -2.26 12.06 -3.01
C GLY A 76 -1.83 11.19 -4.21
N GLN A 77 -0.71 10.48 -4.12
CA GLN A 77 -0.22 9.55 -5.14
C GLN A 77 -0.72 8.13 -4.87
N LEU A 78 -0.82 7.32 -5.93
CA LEU A 78 -1.52 6.02 -5.87
C LEU A 78 -0.60 4.83 -5.62
N GLY A 79 0.70 4.94 -5.92
CA GLY A 79 1.70 3.92 -5.62
C GLY A 79 1.69 2.72 -6.55
N LEU A 80 1.22 2.85 -7.79
CA LEU A 80 1.28 1.75 -8.75
C LEU A 80 2.72 1.27 -8.92
N SER A 81 2.92 -0.03 -8.93
CA SER A 81 4.22 -0.69 -9.10
C SER A 81 4.28 -1.61 -10.30
N ILE A 82 3.19 -1.73 -11.07
CA ILE A 82 3.17 -2.41 -12.35
C ILE A 82 2.51 -1.51 -13.39
N ILE A 83 3.15 -1.38 -14.55
CA ILE A 83 2.55 -0.72 -15.70
C ILE A 83 2.49 -1.72 -16.85
N ARG A 84 1.29 -1.93 -17.38
CA ARG A 84 1.07 -2.76 -18.56
C ARG A 84 1.04 -1.88 -19.81
N THR A 85 1.75 -2.28 -20.84
CA THR A 85 1.84 -1.56 -22.12
C THR A 85 1.72 -2.53 -23.29
N VAL A 86 1.56 -1.98 -24.50
CA VAL A 86 1.40 -2.77 -25.72
C VAL A 86 2.74 -3.04 -26.40
N VAL A 87 2.90 -4.24 -26.97
CA VAL A 87 3.86 -4.51 -28.04
C VAL A 87 3.14 -4.32 -29.37
N SER A 88 3.34 -3.18 -30.04
CA SER A 88 2.72 -2.95 -31.35
C SER A 88 3.30 -3.91 -32.39
N PRO A 89 2.47 -4.46 -33.32
CA PRO A 89 2.94 -5.22 -34.47
C PRO A 89 3.72 -4.36 -35.48
N VAL A 90 3.72 -3.03 -35.30
CA VAL A 90 4.42 -2.06 -36.17
C VAL A 90 5.55 -1.42 -35.38
N SER A 91 6.80 -1.72 -35.76
CA SER A 91 7.99 -1.28 -35.00
C SER A 91 8.16 0.24 -34.93
N SER A 92 7.67 1.00 -35.90
CA SER A 92 7.69 2.48 -35.83
C SER A 92 6.80 3.09 -34.73
N GLU A 93 5.90 2.31 -34.13
CA GLU A 93 5.03 2.72 -33.03
C GLU A 93 5.61 2.41 -31.65
N TRP A 94 6.75 1.70 -31.55
CA TRP A 94 7.30 1.21 -30.28
C TRP A 94 7.71 2.32 -29.31
N ASN A 95 8.01 3.52 -29.80
CA ASN A 95 8.42 4.64 -28.94
C ASN A 95 7.26 5.35 -28.24
N LEU A 96 6.01 5.05 -28.59
CA LEU A 96 4.83 5.83 -28.17
C LEU A 96 4.78 6.02 -26.64
N TYR A 97 5.05 4.97 -25.88
CA TYR A 97 4.99 5.02 -24.41
C TYR A 97 6.37 5.10 -23.73
N ALA A 98 7.47 5.14 -24.49
CA ALA A 98 8.82 5.07 -23.92
C ALA A 98 9.09 6.19 -22.89
N SER A 99 8.60 7.42 -23.13
CA SER A 99 8.79 8.54 -22.20
C SER A 99 8.07 8.31 -20.87
N SER A 100 6.78 8.00 -20.89
CA SER A 100 6.00 7.77 -19.66
C SER A 100 6.50 6.56 -18.88
N LEU A 101 6.94 5.49 -19.56
CA LEU A 101 7.51 4.31 -18.92
C LEU A 101 8.87 4.61 -18.28
N ARG A 102 9.70 5.43 -18.91
CA ARG A 102 10.98 5.89 -18.34
C ARG A 102 10.74 6.77 -17.11
N THR A 103 9.79 7.72 -17.18
CA THR A 103 9.37 8.53 -16.04
C THR A 103 8.89 7.63 -14.90
N ALA A 104 8.07 6.62 -15.18
CA ALA A 104 7.60 5.68 -14.16
C ALA A 104 8.75 4.91 -13.48
N LYS A 105 9.70 4.39 -14.25
CA LYS A 105 10.90 3.70 -13.71
C LYS A 105 11.78 4.61 -12.84
N SER A 106 11.75 5.93 -13.05
CA SER A 106 12.51 6.88 -12.23
C SER A 106 11.96 7.05 -10.81
N TYR A 107 10.69 6.70 -10.56
CA TYR A 107 10.07 6.78 -9.24
C TYR A 107 10.43 5.63 -8.30
N GLY A 108 10.94 4.52 -8.81
CA GLY A 108 11.39 3.42 -7.97
C GLY A 108 11.89 2.23 -8.78
N SER A 109 12.91 1.55 -8.25
CA SER A 109 13.45 0.32 -8.82
C SER A 109 12.46 -0.86 -8.73
N ASP A 110 11.39 -0.72 -7.94
CA ASP A 110 10.35 -1.73 -7.75
C ASP A 110 9.21 -1.64 -8.78
N VAL A 111 9.23 -0.62 -9.66
CA VAL A 111 8.25 -0.50 -10.75
C VAL A 111 8.57 -1.49 -11.87
N LYS A 112 7.64 -2.39 -12.17
CA LYS A 112 7.73 -3.39 -13.23
C LYS A 112 6.93 -2.98 -14.45
N ILE A 113 7.44 -3.30 -15.64
CA ILE A 113 6.74 -3.12 -16.92
C ILE A 113 6.36 -4.48 -17.48
N LEU A 114 5.06 -4.68 -17.71
CA LEU A 114 4.49 -5.79 -18.48
C LEU A 114 4.19 -5.30 -19.89
N ALA A 115 4.74 -5.94 -20.89
CA ALA A 115 4.47 -5.67 -22.30
C ALA A 115 3.67 -6.82 -22.92
N SER A 116 2.48 -6.54 -23.44
CA SER A 116 1.60 -7.56 -24.06
C SER A 116 1.32 -7.22 -25.52
N PRO A 117 1.51 -8.17 -26.45
CA PRO A 117 1.07 -8.04 -27.84
C PRO A 117 -0.41 -8.45 -27.98
N TRP A 118 -1.20 -7.67 -28.72
CA TRP A 118 -2.56 -8.04 -29.10
C TRP A 118 -2.59 -8.88 -30.38
N THR A 119 -1.61 -8.67 -31.23
CA THR A 119 -1.47 -9.38 -32.52
C THR A 119 -0.01 -9.37 -32.98
N ALA A 120 0.34 -10.30 -33.84
CA ALA A 120 1.60 -10.26 -34.61
C ALA A 120 1.47 -9.34 -35.84
N PRO A 121 2.57 -8.98 -36.53
CA PRO A 121 2.52 -8.41 -37.87
C PRO A 121 1.59 -9.19 -38.80
N ALA A 122 0.76 -8.48 -39.58
CA ALA A 122 -0.30 -9.11 -40.38
C ALA A 122 0.20 -10.23 -41.29
N ASN A 123 1.35 -10.06 -41.91
CA ASN A 123 1.97 -11.04 -42.81
C ASN A 123 2.47 -12.32 -42.10
N PHE A 124 2.56 -12.32 -40.76
CA PHE A 124 2.89 -13.53 -39.98
C PHE A 124 1.66 -14.40 -39.72
N LYS A 125 0.45 -13.88 -39.99
CA LYS A 125 -0.81 -14.51 -39.60
C LYS A 125 -1.51 -15.21 -40.75
N THR A 126 -2.31 -16.23 -40.43
CA THR A 126 -3.06 -17.04 -41.40
C THR A 126 -4.13 -16.26 -42.17
N ASN A 127 -4.67 -15.20 -41.55
CA ASN A 127 -5.68 -14.32 -42.17
C ASN A 127 -5.06 -13.06 -42.80
N ASN A 128 -3.74 -12.91 -42.77
CA ASN A 128 -3.00 -11.74 -43.26
C ASN A 128 -3.61 -10.40 -42.80
N SER A 129 -4.11 -10.36 -41.56
CA SER A 129 -4.79 -9.22 -40.95
C SER A 129 -4.36 -9.04 -39.49
N ARG A 130 -4.33 -7.79 -38.97
CA ARG A 130 -4.13 -7.50 -37.54
C ARG A 130 -5.35 -7.85 -36.72
N ILE A 131 -6.54 -7.76 -37.27
CA ILE A 131 -7.84 -7.87 -36.61
C ILE A 131 -8.55 -9.19 -36.94
N ASN A 132 -9.65 -9.46 -36.23
CA ASN A 132 -10.51 -10.63 -36.46
C ASN A 132 -9.77 -11.96 -36.27
N GLY A 133 -9.00 -12.09 -35.18
CA GLY A 133 -8.32 -13.34 -34.85
C GLY A 133 -7.26 -13.75 -35.88
N GLY A 134 -7.35 -15.00 -36.34
CA GLY A 134 -6.33 -15.64 -37.14
C GLY A 134 -5.14 -16.11 -36.31
N LYS A 135 -4.40 -17.11 -36.79
CA LYS A 135 -3.32 -17.74 -36.04
C LYS A 135 -1.96 -17.29 -36.54
N LEU A 136 -0.96 -17.30 -35.65
CA LEU A 136 0.43 -17.21 -36.08
C LEU A 136 0.78 -18.43 -36.93
N ARG A 137 1.32 -18.19 -38.10
CA ARG A 137 1.81 -19.27 -38.99
C ARG A 137 3.07 -19.89 -38.40
N THR A 138 3.20 -21.20 -38.45
CA THR A 138 4.30 -21.93 -37.85
C THR A 138 5.67 -21.61 -38.49
N ASP A 139 5.66 -21.25 -39.79
CA ASP A 139 6.85 -20.77 -40.49
C ASP A 139 7.30 -19.36 -40.06
N TYR A 140 6.49 -18.62 -39.29
CA TYR A 140 6.83 -17.34 -38.67
C TYR A 140 7.02 -17.42 -37.14
N TYR A 141 7.15 -18.59 -36.56
CA TYR A 141 7.37 -18.74 -35.13
C TYR A 141 8.66 -18.10 -34.66
N ASP A 142 9.71 -18.20 -35.46
CA ASP A 142 11.01 -17.58 -35.19
C ASP A 142 10.94 -16.06 -35.34
N ASP A 143 10.41 -15.56 -36.47
CA ASP A 143 10.23 -14.13 -36.72
C ASP A 143 9.41 -13.44 -35.61
N TYR A 144 8.42 -14.14 -35.05
CA TYR A 144 7.63 -13.59 -33.94
C TYR A 144 8.45 -13.49 -32.66
N ALA A 145 9.32 -14.46 -32.38
CA ALA A 145 10.23 -14.36 -31.24
C ALA A 145 11.22 -13.21 -31.43
N GLU A 146 11.74 -13.02 -32.66
CA GLU A 146 12.59 -11.89 -33.00
C GLU A 146 11.84 -10.55 -32.85
N HIS A 147 10.57 -10.47 -33.24
CA HIS A 147 9.73 -9.29 -33.09
C HIS A 147 9.55 -8.92 -31.61
N LEU A 148 9.19 -9.88 -30.73
CA LEU A 148 9.06 -9.63 -29.30
C LEU A 148 10.40 -9.24 -28.65
N ASN A 149 11.49 -9.95 -28.99
CA ASN A 149 12.82 -9.62 -28.50
C ASN A 149 13.28 -8.24 -29.03
N GLY A 150 12.97 -7.92 -30.29
CA GLY A 150 13.25 -6.62 -30.89
C GLY A 150 12.61 -5.46 -30.12
N TYR A 151 11.35 -5.62 -29.71
CA TYR A 151 10.67 -4.64 -28.84
C TYR A 151 11.40 -4.48 -27.50
N VAL A 152 11.75 -5.59 -26.84
CA VAL A 152 12.46 -5.55 -25.54
C VAL A 152 13.80 -4.81 -25.67
N GLN A 153 14.60 -5.13 -26.72
CA GLN A 153 15.88 -4.48 -26.96
C GLN A 153 15.72 -3.00 -27.35
N TYR A 154 14.70 -2.67 -28.14
CA TYR A 154 14.37 -1.29 -28.47
C TYR A 154 14.05 -0.49 -27.20
N MET A 155 13.15 -0.97 -26.36
CA MET A 155 12.79 -0.28 -25.11
C MET A 155 13.99 -0.15 -24.17
N LYS A 156 14.84 -1.17 -24.08
CA LYS A 156 16.10 -1.11 -23.35
C LYS A 156 17.01 0.02 -23.87
N SER A 157 17.10 0.20 -25.19
CA SER A 157 17.86 1.31 -25.81
C SER A 157 17.27 2.69 -25.49
N GLN A 158 15.96 2.74 -25.20
CA GLN A 158 15.27 3.94 -24.73
C GLN A 158 15.37 4.16 -23.20
N GLY A 159 16.16 3.34 -22.49
CA GLY A 159 16.32 3.41 -21.03
C GLY A 159 15.16 2.78 -20.25
N VAL A 160 14.36 1.92 -20.88
CA VAL A 160 13.23 1.22 -20.26
C VAL A 160 13.47 -0.28 -20.28
N ALA A 161 13.73 -0.88 -19.12
CA ALA A 161 13.75 -2.32 -18.98
C ALA A 161 12.30 -2.87 -18.98
N ILE A 162 12.02 -3.87 -19.83
CA ILE A 162 10.78 -4.63 -19.83
C ILE A 162 10.96 -5.83 -18.91
N ASP A 163 10.25 -5.84 -17.79
CA ASP A 163 10.43 -6.89 -16.76
C ASP A 163 9.71 -8.19 -17.16
N VAL A 164 8.53 -8.06 -17.80
CA VAL A 164 7.69 -9.19 -18.23
C VAL A 164 7.20 -8.94 -19.65
N THR A 165 7.31 -9.94 -20.51
CA THR A 165 6.72 -9.93 -21.86
C THR A 165 5.73 -11.07 -21.97
N SER A 166 4.48 -10.74 -22.29
CA SER A 166 3.45 -11.75 -22.60
C SER A 166 3.64 -12.30 -24.00
N VAL A 167 3.26 -13.56 -24.19
CA VAL A 167 3.25 -14.16 -25.53
C VAL A 167 2.06 -13.65 -26.34
N GLN A 168 0.91 -13.48 -25.71
CA GLN A 168 -0.31 -13.05 -26.40
C GLN A 168 -1.34 -12.52 -25.39
N ASN A 169 -1.96 -11.37 -25.70
CA ASN A 169 -3.17 -10.87 -25.05
C ASN A 169 -4.39 -11.62 -25.57
N GLU A 170 -5.25 -12.12 -24.67
CA GLU A 170 -6.55 -12.75 -24.97
C GLU A 170 -6.50 -13.73 -26.15
N PRO A 171 -5.72 -14.81 -26.06
CA PRO A 171 -5.58 -15.79 -27.14
C PRO A 171 -6.88 -16.54 -27.48
N ASP A 172 -7.91 -16.38 -26.66
CA ASP A 172 -9.25 -16.97 -26.75
C ASP A 172 -10.34 -15.99 -27.21
N TRP A 173 -9.93 -14.76 -27.65
CA TRP A 173 -10.86 -13.72 -28.08
C TRP A 173 -10.45 -13.11 -29.43
N HIS A 174 -11.35 -13.05 -30.41
CA HIS A 174 -11.09 -12.54 -31.75
C HIS A 174 -12.07 -11.42 -32.17
N PRO A 175 -11.89 -10.22 -31.57
CA PRO A 175 -12.72 -9.06 -31.89
C PRO A 175 -12.30 -8.40 -33.23
N ASP A 176 -13.02 -7.33 -33.58
CA ASP A 176 -12.76 -6.49 -34.75
C ASP A 176 -11.63 -5.47 -34.58
N TYR A 177 -10.85 -5.60 -33.50
CA TYR A 177 -9.59 -4.88 -33.27
C TYR A 177 -8.42 -5.87 -33.25
N ASP A 178 -7.19 -5.37 -33.00
CA ASP A 178 -5.97 -6.20 -32.94
C ASP A 178 -6.17 -7.44 -32.10
N SER A 179 -6.02 -8.62 -32.69
CA SER A 179 -6.24 -9.91 -32.02
C SER A 179 -5.53 -11.04 -32.76
N MET A 180 -5.18 -12.10 -32.06
CA MET A 180 -4.56 -13.30 -32.64
C MET A 180 -4.94 -14.53 -31.80
N ASP A 181 -5.47 -15.56 -32.47
CA ASP A 181 -5.96 -16.77 -31.82
C ASP A 181 -4.83 -17.77 -31.55
N TRP A 182 -4.85 -18.38 -30.38
CA TRP A 182 -3.99 -19.51 -30.03
C TRP A 182 -4.80 -20.58 -29.29
N THR A 183 -4.32 -21.79 -29.31
CA THR A 183 -4.67 -22.82 -28.33
C THR A 183 -3.59 -22.92 -27.27
N GLY A 184 -3.89 -23.49 -26.10
CA GLY A 184 -2.87 -23.73 -25.08
C GLY A 184 -1.73 -24.64 -25.57
N THR A 185 -2.01 -25.57 -26.48
CA THR A 185 -1.00 -26.43 -27.12
C THR A 185 -0.07 -25.63 -28.05
N GLU A 186 -0.60 -24.74 -28.85
CA GLU A 186 0.19 -23.86 -29.73
C GLU A 186 1.08 -22.92 -28.90
N LEU A 187 0.54 -22.31 -27.84
CA LEU A 187 1.32 -21.50 -26.89
C LEU A 187 2.45 -22.32 -26.28
N ARG A 188 2.18 -23.54 -25.79
CA ARG A 188 3.20 -24.43 -25.23
C ARG A 188 4.30 -24.74 -26.26
N ASN A 189 3.93 -25.06 -27.52
CA ASN A 189 4.88 -25.38 -28.57
C ASN A 189 5.78 -24.19 -28.87
N TRP A 190 5.20 -23.00 -29.06
CA TRP A 190 5.94 -21.78 -29.31
C TRP A 190 6.89 -21.42 -28.14
N VAL A 191 6.40 -21.47 -26.89
CA VAL A 191 7.23 -21.19 -25.70
C VAL A 191 8.35 -22.19 -25.57
N ARG A 192 8.11 -23.49 -25.83
CA ARG A 192 9.14 -24.53 -25.78
C ARG A 192 10.25 -24.28 -26.80
N ASP A 193 9.88 -23.97 -28.04
CA ASP A 193 10.78 -23.94 -29.18
C ASP A 193 11.43 -22.56 -29.38
N GLN A 194 10.76 -21.48 -29.01
CA GLN A 194 11.18 -20.11 -29.30
C GLN A 194 11.37 -19.25 -28.04
N GLY A 195 10.79 -19.63 -26.90
CA GLY A 195 10.74 -18.77 -25.72
C GLY A 195 12.10 -18.30 -25.21
N ALA A 196 13.16 -19.11 -25.35
CA ALA A 196 14.51 -18.75 -24.95
C ALA A 196 15.15 -17.63 -25.80
N LYS A 197 14.60 -17.30 -26.97
CA LYS A 197 15.07 -16.21 -27.84
C LYS A 197 14.66 -14.83 -27.36
N VAL A 198 13.58 -14.73 -26.58
CA VAL A 198 13.13 -13.46 -25.99
C VAL A 198 13.92 -13.21 -24.70
N ARG A 199 14.89 -12.31 -24.76
CA ARG A 199 15.92 -12.09 -23.72
C ARG A 199 15.73 -10.78 -22.99
N ASP A 200 16.39 -10.64 -21.84
CA ASP A 200 16.35 -9.45 -20.97
C ASP A 200 14.95 -9.13 -20.41
N THR A 201 14.08 -10.12 -20.40
CA THR A 201 12.72 -10.10 -19.86
C THR A 201 12.35 -11.50 -19.35
N ARG A 202 11.22 -11.63 -18.67
CA ARG A 202 10.63 -12.92 -18.32
C ARG A 202 9.32 -13.10 -19.08
N LEU A 203 9.15 -14.27 -19.73
CA LEU A 203 7.92 -14.54 -20.44
C LEU A 203 6.75 -14.82 -19.49
N MET A 204 5.59 -14.36 -19.92
CA MET A 204 4.27 -14.70 -19.39
C MET A 204 3.47 -15.46 -20.43
N VAL A 205 2.72 -16.47 -20.00
CA VAL A 205 1.79 -17.22 -20.86
C VAL A 205 0.39 -17.20 -20.26
N GLY A 206 -0.61 -17.34 -21.10
CA GLY A 206 -2.03 -17.35 -20.73
C GLY A 206 -2.71 -16.07 -21.19
N GLU A 207 -2.85 -15.08 -20.32
CA GLU A 207 -3.61 -13.83 -20.53
C GLU A 207 -4.98 -14.03 -21.21
N SER A 208 -5.63 -15.19 -20.95
CA SER A 208 -6.97 -15.48 -21.48
C SER A 208 -8.02 -14.59 -20.83
N LEU A 209 -9.09 -14.29 -21.57
CA LEU A 209 -10.18 -13.36 -21.21
C LEU A 209 -10.77 -13.63 -19.81
N ARG A 210 -10.83 -14.92 -19.41
CA ARG A 210 -11.45 -15.37 -18.16
C ARG A 210 -10.50 -16.12 -17.23
N PHE A 211 -9.20 -15.89 -17.34
CA PHE A 211 -8.17 -16.67 -16.63
C PHE A 211 -8.34 -18.19 -16.85
N ASN A 212 -8.65 -18.59 -18.08
CA ASN A 212 -8.82 -20.00 -18.43
C ASN A 212 -7.46 -20.71 -18.44
N ARG A 213 -7.28 -21.61 -17.48
CA ARG A 213 -6.02 -22.36 -17.27
C ARG A 213 -5.64 -23.27 -18.43
N GLY A 214 -6.60 -23.62 -19.30
CA GLY A 214 -6.34 -24.36 -20.53
C GLY A 214 -5.32 -23.68 -21.47
N TYR A 215 -5.07 -22.37 -21.29
CA TYR A 215 -4.06 -21.60 -22.04
C TYR A 215 -2.68 -21.59 -21.37
N SER A 216 -2.55 -21.97 -20.12
CA SER A 216 -1.28 -22.03 -19.38
C SER A 216 -0.89 -23.44 -18.92
N ASP A 217 -1.85 -24.33 -18.62
CA ASP A 217 -1.59 -25.69 -18.15
C ASP A 217 -0.67 -26.51 -19.07
N PRO A 218 -0.86 -26.51 -20.43
CA PRO A 218 0.03 -27.25 -21.30
C PRO A 218 1.50 -26.77 -21.19
N THR A 219 1.73 -25.44 -21.02
CA THR A 219 3.08 -24.88 -20.83
C THR A 219 3.65 -25.29 -19.47
N LEU A 220 2.85 -25.28 -18.41
CA LEU A 220 3.28 -25.70 -17.08
C LEU A 220 3.63 -27.19 -17.00
N GLN A 221 2.95 -28.03 -17.77
CA GLN A 221 3.17 -29.50 -17.82
C GLN A 221 4.40 -29.89 -18.64
N ASP A 222 4.83 -29.06 -19.61
CA ASP A 222 6.03 -29.28 -20.42
C ASP A 222 7.27 -28.66 -19.71
N ALA A 223 8.27 -29.48 -19.37
CA ALA A 223 9.42 -29.05 -18.60
C ALA A 223 10.25 -27.98 -19.32
N THR A 224 10.45 -28.10 -20.64
CA THR A 224 11.22 -27.13 -21.43
C THR A 224 10.46 -25.82 -21.57
N ALA A 225 9.17 -25.86 -21.92
CA ALA A 225 8.34 -24.66 -22.01
C ALA A 225 8.24 -23.96 -20.67
N ARG A 226 7.98 -24.69 -19.60
CA ARG A 226 7.90 -24.16 -18.23
C ARG A 226 9.15 -23.42 -17.79
N ASN A 227 10.34 -23.89 -18.18
CA ASN A 227 11.60 -23.23 -17.83
C ASN A 227 11.78 -21.88 -18.55
N ASN A 228 11.12 -21.66 -19.69
CA ASN A 228 11.18 -20.43 -20.44
C ASN A 228 10.23 -19.34 -19.91
N ILE A 229 9.30 -19.66 -19.00
CA ILE A 229 8.36 -18.68 -18.42
C ILE A 229 8.66 -18.39 -16.96
N GLY A 230 8.33 -17.18 -16.52
CA GLY A 230 8.31 -16.77 -15.09
C GLY A 230 6.89 -16.65 -14.55
N TYR A 231 5.93 -16.37 -15.42
CA TYR A 231 4.59 -15.92 -15.05
C TYR A 231 3.51 -16.66 -15.83
N VAL A 232 2.34 -16.78 -15.18
CA VAL A 232 1.07 -17.08 -15.83
C VAL A 232 0.14 -15.90 -15.61
N GLY A 233 -0.52 -15.45 -16.66
CA GLY A 233 -1.44 -14.32 -16.65
C GLY A 233 -2.86 -14.70 -17.00
N GLY A 234 -3.80 -13.82 -16.66
CA GLY A 234 -5.19 -13.94 -17.08
C GLY A 234 -6.01 -12.72 -16.69
N HIS A 235 -7.15 -12.57 -17.35
CA HIS A 235 -8.10 -11.48 -17.13
C HIS A 235 -9.28 -11.95 -16.27
N LEU A 236 -10.06 -11.00 -15.73
CA LEU A 236 -11.20 -11.33 -14.88
C LEU A 236 -12.56 -11.08 -15.53
N TYR A 237 -12.63 -10.91 -16.84
CA TYR A 237 -13.91 -10.74 -17.51
C TYR A 237 -14.76 -12.01 -17.34
N ASP A 238 -15.87 -11.88 -16.58
CA ASP A 238 -16.75 -13.00 -16.20
C ASP A 238 -16.07 -14.14 -15.41
N ALA A 239 -14.91 -13.88 -14.82
CA ALA A 239 -14.14 -14.92 -14.09
C ALA A 239 -14.78 -15.36 -12.79
N GLU A 240 -15.59 -14.51 -12.14
CA GLU A 240 -16.34 -14.88 -10.94
C GLU A 240 -17.37 -15.98 -11.24
N ASN A 241 -18.07 -15.86 -12.36
CA ASN A 241 -19.06 -16.85 -12.80
C ASN A 241 -18.41 -18.15 -13.30
N SER A 242 -17.21 -18.07 -13.89
CA SER A 242 -16.45 -19.23 -14.34
C SER A 242 -15.73 -20.00 -13.23
N GLY A 243 -15.65 -19.42 -12.01
CA GLY A 243 -14.90 -20.01 -10.88
C GLY A 243 -13.37 -19.92 -11.00
N ASN A 244 -12.85 -19.21 -12.00
CA ASN A 244 -11.41 -19.11 -12.27
C ASN A 244 -10.68 -18.17 -11.30
N LEU A 245 -11.39 -17.27 -10.61
CA LEU A 245 -10.82 -16.50 -9.48
C LEU A 245 -10.68 -17.42 -8.26
N SER A 246 -9.67 -18.26 -8.29
CA SER A 246 -9.40 -19.31 -7.30
C SER A 246 -7.91 -19.66 -7.25
N PRO A 247 -7.42 -20.36 -6.22
CA PRO A 247 -6.02 -20.82 -6.17
C PRO A 247 -5.64 -21.65 -7.39
N TYR A 248 -4.40 -21.50 -7.85
CA TYR A 248 -3.86 -22.21 -9.01
C TYR A 248 -2.74 -23.18 -8.60
N PRO A 249 -3.08 -24.41 -8.12
CA PRO A 249 -2.11 -25.35 -7.56
C PRO A 249 -0.97 -25.71 -8.50
N LEU A 250 -1.23 -25.91 -9.81
CA LEU A 250 -0.22 -26.29 -10.79
C LEU A 250 0.85 -25.18 -10.97
N ALA A 251 0.43 -23.92 -11.00
CA ALA A 251 1.38 -22.81 -11.07
C ALA A 251 2.20 -22.71 -9.77
N ASN A 252 1.56 -22.88 -8.60
CA ASN A 252 2.23 -22.89 -7.30
C ASN A 252 3.23 -24.04 -7.19
N GLN A 253 2.89 -25.24 -7.66
CA GLN A 253 3.77 -26.40 -7.67
C GLN A 253 5.10 -26.13 -8.37
N TYR A 254 5.08 -25.31 -9.41
CA TYR A 254 6.26 -24.96 -10.19
C TYR A 254 6.83 -23.57 -9.88
N GLY A 255 6.36 -22.94 -8.79
CA GLY A 255 6.86 -21.63 -8.35
C GLY A 255 6.62 -20.51 -9.38
N LYS A 256 5.56 -20.61 -10.20
CA LYS A 256 5.23 -19.58 -11.19
C LYS A 256 4.29 -18.54 -10.58
N HIS A 257 4.64 -17.27 -10.78
CA HIS A 257 3.84 -16.15 -10.32
C HIS A 257 2.55 -16.02 -11.13
N GLN A 258 1.47 -15.70 -10.46
CA GLN A 258 0.14 -15.59 -11.06
C GLN A 258 -0.29 -14.14 -11.05
N TRP A 259 -0.55 -13.57 -12.22
CA TRP A 259 -0.94 -12.16 -12.38
C TRP A 259 -2.34 -12.04 -12.97
N MET A 260 -3.20 -11.27 -12.31
CA MET A 260 -4.36 -10.69 -12.96
C MET A 260 -3.89 -9.51 -13.78
N THR A 261 -3.94 -9.63 -15.10
CA THR A 261 -3.28 -8.68 -16.00
C THR A 261 -4.21 -7.68 -16.65
N GLU A 262 -5.52 -7.90 -16.57
CA GLU A 262 -6.52 -6.97 -17.08
C GLU A 262 -7.91 -7.23 -16.49
N TRP A 263 -8.56 -6.17 -16.07
CA TRP A 263 -9.98 -6.11 -15.79
C TRP A 263 -10.45 -4.66 -15.67
N ASN A 264 -11.69 -4.39 -16.08
CA ASN A 264 -12.41 -3.17 -15.76
C ASN A 264 -13.87 -3.46 -15.45
N LEU A 265 -14.50 -2.56 -14.74
CA LEU A 265 -15.94 -2.52 -14.50
C LEU A 265 -16.38 -1.05 -14.44
N HIS A 266 -17.44 -0.72 -15.15
CA HIS A 266 -18.03 0.61 -15.17
C HIS A 266 -19.54 0.58 -15.41
N ALA A 267 -20.20 -0.38 -14.75
CA ALA A 267 -21.64 -0.56 -14.85
C ALA A 267 -22.45 0.36 -13.93
N ALA A 268 -21.75 1.13 -13.06
CA ALA A 268 -22.36 1.89 -11.95
C ALA A 268 -23.54 2.77 -12.37
N ASP A 269 -23.57 3.28 -13.61
CA ASP A 269 -24.66 4.12 -14.09
C ASP A 269 -24.77 4.14 -15.62
N GLY A 270 -24.36 3.10 -16.29
CA GLY A 270 -24.36 3.08 -17.73
C GLY A 270 -23.46 4.15 -18.38
N ASN A 271 -23.53 4.24 -19.68
CA ASN A 271 -22.72 5.16 -20.46
C ASN A 271 -23.31 6.57 -20.45
N GLY A 272 -22.49 7.56 -20.12
CA GLY A 272 -22.80 8.98 -20.34
C GLY A 272 -23.35 9.73 -19.12
N SER A 273 -23.31 9.14 -17.92
CA SER A 273 -23.69 9.90 -16.72
C SER A 273 -22.52 10.68 -16.14
N ASN A 274 -22.81 11.89 -15.67
CA ASN A 274 -21.84 12.83 -15.09
C ASN A 274 -21.54 12.52 -13.60
N ILE A 275 -21.21 11.24 -13.28
CA ILE A 275 -21.05 10.81 -11.89
C ILE A 275 -19.61 10.48 -11.49
N TRP A 276 -18.76 10.18 -12.47
CA TRP A 276 -17.44 9.59 -12.24
C TRP A 276 -16.45 10.54 -11.56
N GLY A 277 -16.52 11.83 -11.90
CA GLY A 277 -15.70 12.87 -11.29
C GLY A 277 -16.19 13.30 -9.91
N ASN A 278 -17.38 12.89 -9.48
CA ASN A 278 -17.94 13.19 -8.16
C ASN A 278 -17.41 12.19 -7.11
N PRO A 279 -16.49 12.57 -6.22
CA PRO A 279 -15.89 11.65 -5.25
C PRO A 279 -16.90 11.11 -4.23
N GLY A 280 -18.03 11.78 -4.03
CA GLY A 280 -19.08 11.37 -3.10
C GLY A 280 -20.20 10.54 -3.73
N ASN A 281 -20.12 10.18 -5.01
CA ASN A 281 -21.17 9.41 -5.67
C ASN A 281 -21.27 7.99 -5.08
N ALA A 282 -22.47 7.66 -4.55
CA ALA A 282 -22.70 6.39 -3.86
C ALA A 282 -22.65 5.19 -4.81
N THR A 283 -23.16 5.32 -6.05
CA THR A 283 -23.19 4.24 -7.03
C THR A 283 -21.77 3.84 -7.45
N VAL A 284 -20.94 4.84 -7.77
CA VAL A 284 -19.52 4.63 -8.11
C VAL A 284 -18.74 4.05 -6.92
N TRP A 285 -19.05 4.52 -5.69
CA TRP A 285 -18.41 4.00 -4.49
C TRP A 285 -18.80 2.54 -4.23
N ASN A 286 -20.08 2.20 -4.34
CA ASN A 286 -20.55 0.84 -4.11
C ASN A 286 -19.92 -0.15 -5.10
N GLU A 287 -19.91 0.17 -6.39
CA GLU A 287 -19.21 -0.65 -7.40
C GLU A 287 -17.72 -0.77 -7.08
N SER A 288 -17.08 0.33 -6.67
CA SER A 288 -15.65 0.32 -6.35
C SER A 288 -15.34 -0.58 -5.16
N LEU A 289 -16.17 -0.56 -4.12
CA LEU A 289 -15.94 -1.34 -2.90
C LEU A 289 -16.41 -2.80 -3.03
N ASP A 290 -17.66 -3.00 -3.53
CA ASP A 290 -18.31 -4.32 -3.50
C ASP A 290 -17.84 -5.24 -4.62
N ASP A 291 -17.42 -4.67 -5.75
CA ASP A 291 -16.97 -5.43 -6.90
C ASP A 291 -15.45 -5.35 -7.06
N ILE A 292 -14.90 -4.14 -7.22
CA ILE A 292 -13.49 -3.99 -7.59
C ILE A 292 -12.55 -4.31 -6.43
N MET A 293 -12.70 -3.66 -5.28
CA MET A 293 -11.80 -3.91 -4.15
C MET A 293 -11.98 -5.33 -3.60
N ARG A 294 -13.18 -5.88 -3.68
CA ARG A 294 -13.43 -7.28 -3.36
C ARG A 294 -12.70 -8.24 -4.29
N THR A 295 -12.65 -8.00 -5.62
CA THR A 295 -11.90 -8.86 -6.55
C THR A 295 -10.39 -8.74 -6.33
N VAL A 296 -9.86 -7.54 -6.02
CA VAL A 296 -8.45 -7.37 -5.60
C VAL A 296 -8.17 -8.23 -4.36
N HIS A 297 -9.02 -8.13 -3.34
CA HIS A 297 -8.89 -8.90 -2.11
C HIS A 297 -8.89 -10.41 -2.37
N ARG A 298 -9.89 -10.91 -3.09
CA ARG A 298 -10.02 -12.33 -3.44
C ARG A 298 -8.86 -12.84 -4.29
N SER A 299 -8.31 -12.03 -5.18
CA SER A 299 -7.10 -12.37 -5.95
C SER A 299 -5.92 -12.60 -5.02
N MET A 300 -5.73 -11.74 -4.02
CA MET A 300 -4.68 -11.90 -3.02
C MET A 300 -4.91 -13.15 -2.15
N GLU A 301 -6.15 -13.41 -1.71
CA GLU A 301 -6.48 -14.63 -0.95
C GLU A 301 -6.25 -15.90 -1.77
N SER A 302 -6.51 -15.84 -3.09
CA SER A 302 -6.26 -16.95 -4.03
C SER A 302 -4.78 -17.22 -4.31
N GLY A 303 -3.87 -16.42 -3.74
CA GLY A 303 -2.43 -16.62 -3.89
C GLY A 303 -1.84 -15.96 -5.14
N TRP A 304 -2.57 -15.05 -5.79
CA TRP A 304 -2.06 -14.32 -6.95
C TRP A 304 -1.11 -13.21 -6.50
N SER A 305 -0.07 -12.97 -7.31
CA SER A 305 1.04 -12.07 -6.95
C SER A 305 0.84 -10.63 -7.43
N ALA A 306 -0.06 -10.39 -8.36
CA ALA A 306 -0.29 -9.07 -8.94
C ALA A 306 -1.73 -8.86 -9.40
N TYR A 307 -2.10 -7.58 -9.46
CA TYR A 307 -3.40 -7.13 -9.98
C TYR A 307 -3.21 -5.87 -10.83
N VAL A 308 -3.60 -5.91 -12.12
CA VAL A 308 -3.44 -4.82 -13.09
C VAL A 308 -4.81 -4.42 -13.63
N TRP A 309 -5.15 -3.14 -13.44
CA TRP A 309 -6.42 -2.56 -13.87
C TRP A 309 -6.35 -2.04 -15.32
N TRP A 310 -7.47 -1.99 -16.01
CA TRP A 310 -7.62 -1.44 -17.35
C TRP A 310 -8.50 -0.19 -17.36
N TYR A 311 -8.01 1.05 -17.57
CA TYR A 311 -6.67 1.62 -17.68
C TYR A 311 -6.22 2.35 -16.40
N GLY A 312 -5.02 2.96 -16.36
CA GLY A 312 -4.63 3.89 -15.29
C GLY A 312 -5.39 5.23 -15.36
N ARG A 313 -5.58 5.75 -16.58
CA ARG A 313 -6.34 6.98 -16.88
C ARG A 313 -7.51 6.69 -17.81
N ARG A 314 -8.71 6.86 -17.32
CA ARG A 314 -10.00 6.78 -18.02
C ARG A 314 -11.08 7.33 -17.08
N PHE A 315 -12.27 7.67 -17.60
CA PHE A 315 -13.36 8.18 -16.76
C PHE A 315 -13.76 7.22 -15.63
N TYR A 316 -13.68 5.92 -15.83
CA TYR A 316 -13.99 4.88 -14.83
C TYR A 316 -12.78 4.37 -14.04
N SER A 317 -11.59 4.95 -14.23
CA SER A 317 -10.33 4.41 -13.74
C SER A 317 -9.83 5.11 -12.47
N PHE A 318 -8.50 5.21 -12.33
CA PHE A 318 -7.85 5.79 -11.16
C PHE A 318 -7.63 7.29 -11.29
N VAL A 319 -7.39 7.74 -12.53
CA VAL A 319 -7.22 9.14 -12.88
C VAL A 319 -8.17 9.45 -14.04
N GLY A 320 -8.86 10.58 -13.95
CA GLY A 320 -9.80 11.05 -14.95
C GLY A 320 -9.11 11.45 -16.25
N ASP A 321 -9.77 11.19 -17.39
CA ASP A 321 -9.29 11.51 -18.73
C ASP A 321 -9.76 12.88 -19.25
N GLY A 322 -10.70 13.53 -18.56
CA GLY A 322 -11.26 14.83 -18.93
C GLY A 322 -12.47 14.76 -19.85
N GLU A 323 -13.04 13.58 -20.07
CA GLU A 323 -14.28 13.44 -20.83
C GLU A 323 -15.46 14.04 -20.04
N SER A 324 -15.93 15.22 -20.48
CA SER A 324 -16.94 16.02 -19.77
C SER A 324 -18.28 15.32 -19.62
N GLN A 325 -18.66 14.45 -20.59
CA GLN A 325 -19.89 13.64 -20.51
C GLN A 325 -19.92 12.68 -19.31
N TYR A 326 -18.74 12.32 -18.78
CA TYR A 326 -18.58 11.49 -17.59
C TYR A 326 -18.25 12.29 -16.33
N GLY A 327 -18.14 13.62 -16.45
CA GLY A 327 -17.89 14.53 -15.33
C GLY A 327 -16.46 14.49 -14.78
N THR A 328 -15.50 13.94 -15.53
CA THR A 328 -14.11 13.85 -15.10
C THR A 328 -13.29 15.05 -15.56
N THR A 329 -12.27 15.40 -14.78
CA THR A 329 -11.22 16.35 -15.16
C THR A 329 -9.93 15.58 -15.45
N LYS A 330 -9.22 15.94 -16.52
CA LYS A 330 -7.95 15.30 -16.88
C LYS A 330 -6.94 15.43 -15.73
N GLY A 331 -6.36 14.30 -15.32
CA GLY A 331 -5.40 14.25 -14.22
C GLY A 331 -6.03 14.21 -12.81
N GLN A 332 -7.35 14.34 -12.69
CA GLN A 332 -8.03 14.23 -11.40
C GLN A 332 -7.92 12.81 -10.84
N VAL A 333 -7.45 12.67 -9.61
CA VAL A 333 -7.50 11.37 -8.90
C VAL A 333 -8.96 11.06 -8.53
N LEU A 334 -9.46 9.95 -9.02
CA LEU A 334 -10.82 9.50 -8.77
C LEU A 334 -10.90 8.70 -7.46
N ARG A 335 -12.10 8.63 -6.86
CA ARG A 335 -12.31 7.89 -5.61
C ARG A 335 -11.90 6.42 -5.71
N ARG A 336 -12.10 5.80 -6.85
CA ARG A 336 -11.68 4.44 -7.17
C ARG A 336 -10.16 4.28 -7.12
N GLY A 337 -9.41 5.24 -7.66
CA GLY A 337 -7.94 5.27 -7.54
C GLY A 337 -7.48 5.38 -6.10
N GLN A 338 -8.14 6.20 -5.29
CA GLN A 338 -7.86 6.32 -3.85
C GLN A 338 -8.18 5.01 -3.08
N ALA A 339 -9.22 4.28 -3.48
CA ALA A 339 -9.52 2.96 -2.92
C ALA A 339 -8.44 1.94 -3.30
N PHE A 340 -8.03 1.90 -4.58
CA PHE A 340 -6.99 0.99 -5.05
C PHE A 340 -5.62 1.28 -4.42
N SER A 341 -5.34 2.54 -4.10
CA SER A 341 -4.10 2.94 -3.42
C SER A 341 -3.95 2.34 -2.01
N GLN A 342 -5.03 1.88 -1.38
CA GLN A 342 -4.96 1.16 -0.10
C GLN A 342 -4.18 -0.17 -0.23
N TYR A 343 -4.17 -0.76 -1.41
CA TYR A 343 -3.25 -1.85 -1.74
C TYR A 343 -1.94 -1.31 -2.34
N ALA A 344 -2.01 -0.63 -3.47
CA ALA A 344 -0.86 -0.32 -4.31
C ALA A 344 0.23 0.50 -3.61
N ARG A 345 -0.16 1.44 -2.74
CA ARG A 345 0.77 2.32 -2.03
C ARG A 345 1.45 1.64 -0.84
N TYR A 346 0.76 0.75 -0.17
CA TYR A 346 1.21 0.18 1.11
C TYR A 346 1.75 -1.24 1.00
N VAL A 347 1.20 -2.03 0.08
CA VAL A 347 1.65 -3.41 -0.19
C VAL A 347 2.55 -3.37 -1.43
N ARG A 348 3.85 -3.55 -1.22
CA ARG A 348 4.85 -3.30 -2.26
C ARG A 348 5.46 -4.58 -2.81
N PRO A 349 6.09 -4.52 -4.02
CA PRO A 349 6.85 -5.63 -4.56
C PRO A 349 7.85 -6.20 -3.55
N GLY A 350 7.84 -7.53 -3.41
CA GLY A 350 8.66 -8.26 -2.44
C GLY A 350 8.01 -8.49 -1.07
N ASP A 351 6.94 -7.78 -0.72
CA ASP A 351 6.16 -8.08 0.49
C ASP A 351 5.53 -9.47 0.37
N ARG A 352 5.45 -10.22 1.48
CA ARG A 352 4.83 -11.54 1.53
C ARG A 352 3.48 -11.46 2.21
N ARG A 353 2.45 -12.05 1.59
CA ARG A 353 1.18 -12.24 2.30
C ARG A 353 1.39 -13.21 3.46
N VAL A 354 0.81 -12.88 4.61
CA VAL A 354 0.87 -13.66 5.84
C VAL A 354 -0.54 -13.93 6.37
N ALA A 355 -0.69 -14.92 7.24
CA ALA A 355 -1.99 -15.25 7.79
C ALA A 355 -2.45 -14.18 8.80
N VAL A 356 -3.77 -13.95 8.84
CA VAL A 356 -4.45 -13.12 9.83
C VAL A 356 -5.68 -13.85 10.35
N THR A 357 -5.87 -13.89 11.66
CA THR A 357 -7.07 -14.41 12.30
C THR A 357 -7.95 -13.27 12.80
N LYS A 358 -9.25 -13.49 12.79
CA LYS A 358 -10.29 -12.51 13.13
C LYS A 358 -11.06 -12.98 14.35
N SER A 359 -11.37 -12.07 15.29
CA SER A 359 -12.33 -12.31 16.38
C SER A 359 -13.77 -12.37 15.83
N SER A 360 -14.71 -12.75 16.67
CA SER A 360 -16.15 -12.70 16.32
C SER A 360 -16.60 -11.28 15.95
N ARG A 361 -16.04 -10.24 16.57
CA ARG A 361 -16.35 -8.82 16.30
C ARG A 361 -15.93 -8.39 14.89
N THR A 362 -14.90 -9.00 14.34
CA THR A 362 -14.32 -8.67 13.01
C THR A 362 -14.58 -9.74 11.96
N SER A 363 -15.37 -10.77 12.28
CA SER A 363 -15.65 -11.90 11.37
C SER A 363 -16.24 -11.49 10.02
N GLY A 364 -17.03 -10.40 9.98
CA GLY A 364 -17.61 -9.85 8.76
C GLY A 364 -16.66 -8.98 7.92
N LEU A 365 -15.45 -8.68 8.41
CA LEU A 365 -14.44 -7.95 7.63
C LEU A 365 -13.71 -8.89 6.69
N GLU A 366 -13.28 -8.38 5.53
CA GLU A 366 -12.35 -9.05 4.63
C GLU A 366 -10.95 -8.45 4.88
N VAL A 367 -9.97 -9.27 5.31
CA VAL A 367 -8.67 -8.79 5.78
C VAL A 367 -7.55 -9.61 5.17
N THR A 368 -6.58 -8.94 4.55
CA THR A 368 -5.30 -9.54 4.16
C THR A 368 -4.16 -8.84 4.87
N ALA A 369 -3.12 -9.58 5.24
CA ALA A 369 -1.94 -9.04 5.91
C ALA A 369 -0.67 -9.38 5.13
N TYR A 370 0.30 -8.47 5.17
CA TYR A 370 1.55 -8.56 4.44
C TYR A 370 2.72 -8.18 5.34
N GLN A 371 3.86 -8.84 5.15
CA GLN A 371 5.10 -8.51 5.84
C GLN A 371 6.19 -8.19 4.83
N GLY A 372 6.88 -7.09 5.01
CA GLY A 372 8.03 -6.69 4.19
C GLY A 372 8.62 -5.36 4.66
N ARG A 373 9.88 -5.14 4.33
CA ARG A 373 10.58 -3.89 4.59
C ARG A 373 10.50 -3.42 6.07
N GLY A 374 10.53 -4.38 7.01
CA GLY A 374 10.47 -4.12 8.45
C GLY A 374 9.09 -3.67 8.96
N LYS A 375 8.04 -3.89 8.18
CA LYS A 375 6.66 -3.52 8.51
C LYS A 375 5.71 -4.68 8.31
N VAL A 376 4.57 -4.61 9.00
CA VAL A 376 3.38 -5.44 8.75
C VAL A 376 2.26 -4.52 8.29
N THR A 377 1.63 -4.86 7.17
CA THR A 377 0.54 -4.08 6.55
C THR A 377 -0.73 -4.93 6.53
N LEU A 378 -1.83 -4.42 7.06
CA LEU A 378 -3.16 -5.01 6.95
C LEU A 378 -4.00 -4.16 6.02
N VAL A 379 -4.62 -4.78 5.02
CA VAL A 379 -5.67 -4.14 4.20
C VAL A 379 -7.00 -4.73 4.59
N ILE A 380 -7.95 -3.87 4.95
CA ILE A 380 -9.21 -4.22 5.60
C ILE A 380 -10.36 -3.66 4.76
N LEU A 381 -11.23 -4.53 4.24
CA LEU A 381 -12.49 -4.14 3.61
C LEU A 381 -13.63 -4.33 4.60
N ASN A 382 -14.38 -3.27 4.85
CA ASN A 382 -15.63 -3.31 5.55
C ASN A 382 -16.78 -2.96 4.59
N ARG A 383 -17.37 -3.98 3.97
CA ARG A 383 -18.49 -3.81 3.04
C ARG A 383 -19.86 -3.72 3.75
N SER A 384 -19.87 -3.91 5.07
CA SER A 384 -21.09 -3.79 5.87
C SER A 384 -21.48 -2.33 6.14
N ASN A 385 -22.72 -2.12 6.54
CA ASN A 385 -23.23 -0.80 6.97
C ASN A 385 -22.92 -0.49 8.44
N SER A 386 -22.12 -1.31 9.12
CA SER A 386 -21.75 -1.14 10.52
C SER A 386 -20.26 -0.91 10.67
N ALA A 387 -19.88 0.09 11.47
CA ALA A 387 -18.49 0.31 11.84
C ALA A 387 -18.02 -0.71 12.89
N VAL A 388 -16.73 -1.02 12.92
CA VAL A 388 -16.11 -1.73 14.03
C VAL A 388 -15.21 -0.74 14.79
N ASN A 389 -15.70 -0.28 15.91
CA ASN A 389 -14.99 0.70 16.75
C ASN A 389 -13.98 -0.01 17.67
N ASN A 390 -12.85 0.64 17.92
CA ASN A 390 -11.78 0.16 18.80
C ASN A 390 -11.34 -1.28 18.45
N ALA A 391 -11.14 -1.56 17.18
CA ALA A 391 -10.60 -2.84 16.71
C ALA A 391 -9.12 -2.94 17.07
N VAL A 392 -8.77 -4.00 17.79
CA VAL A 392 -7.41 -4.23 18.29
C VAL A 392 -6.64 -5.09 17.33
N VAL A 393 -5.50 -4.57 16.85
CA VAL A 393 -4.54 -5.25 15.96
C VAL A 393 -3.34 -5.70 16.78
N GLN A 394 -2.98 -6.97 16.64
CA GLN A 394 -1.81 -7.57 17.26
C GLN A 394 -0.91 -8.24 16.23
N THR A 395 0.40 -8.10 16.41
CA THR A 395 1.45 -8.80 15.67
C THR A 395 2.27 -9.68 16.64
N PRO A 396 3.12 -10.61 16.14
CA PRO A 396 3.95 -11.46 17.00
C PRO A 396 4.87 -10.72 17.95
N GLN A 397 5.32 -9.52 17.54
CA GLN A 397 6.10 -8.62 18.38
C GLN A 397 5.27 -7.40 18.74
N SER A 398 5.68 -6.68 19.79
CA SER A 398 5.03 -5.44 20.20
C SER A 398 5.05 -4.40 19.07
N ILE A 399 3.92 -3.73 18.85
CA ILE A 399 3.80 -2.64 17.88
C ILE A 399 4.39 -1.38 18.51
N SER A 400 5.43 -0.84 17.89
CA SER A 400 6.11 0.37 18.32
C SER A 400 5.65 1.63 17.57
N ASN A 401 5.13 1.46 16.35
CA ASN A 401 4.57 2.56 15.56
C ASN A 401 3.45 2.02 14.66
N ALA A 402 2.45 2.84 14.37
CA ALA A 402 1.38 2.51 13.43
C ALA A 402 0.91 3.73 12.65
N GLU A 403 0.53 3.49 11.40
CA GLU A 403 -0.15 4.43 10.51
C GLU A 403 -1.47 3.80 10.07
N TYR A 404 -2.52 4.60 10.01
CA TYR A 404 -3.84 4.16 9.60
C TYR A 404 -4.44 5.09 8.57
N THR A 405 -4.86 4.56 7.43
CA THR A 405 -5.45 5.33 6.32
C THR A 405 -6.77 4.70 5.90
N VAL A 406 -7.76 5.54 5.63
CA VAL A 406 -9.12 5.12 5.25
C VAL A 406 -9.54 5.77 3.94
N THR A 407 -10.18 4.98 3.09
CA THR A 407 -10.97 5.46 1.95
C THR A 407 -12.42 4.99 2.10
N SER A 408 -13.36 5.92 1.95
CA SER A 408 -14.80 5.66 1.95
C SER A 408 -15.50 6.57 0.93
N GLN A 409 -16.81 6.50 0.81
CA GLN A 409 -17.56 7.44 -0.02
C GLN A 409 -17.25 8.90 0.30
N SER A 410 -17.06 9.24 1.58
CA SER A 410 -16.80 10.62 2.04
C SER A 410 -15.32 10.93 2.28
N LEU A 411 -14.45 9.91 2.43
CA LEU A 411 -13.03 10.08 2.73
C LEU A 411 -12.15 9.57 1.59
N GLY A 412 -11.21 10.36 1.16
CA GLY A 412 -10.25 10.03 0.08
C GLY A 412 -8.86 9.71 0.59
N ALA A 413 -8.56 8.44 0.88
CA ALA A 413 -7.24 7.98 1.35
C ALA A 413 -6.67 8.86 2.47
N ALA A 414 -7.51 9.17 3.46
CA ALA A 414 -7.19 10.09 4.54
C ALA A 414 -6.56 9.35 5.74
N ALA A 415 -5.49 9.92 6.28
CA ALA A 415 -4.92 9.46 7.54
C ALA A 415 -5.94 9.58 8.68
N GLN A 416 -6.01 8.57 9.53
CA GLN A 416 -6.92 8.50 10.66
C GLN A 416 -6.15 8.22 11.96
N PRO A 417 -6.72 8.59 13.11
CA PRO A 417 -6.12 8.30 14.40
C PRO A 417 -5.91 6.79 14.62
N VAL A 418 -4.78 6.44 15.22
CA VAL A 418 -4.48 5.11 15.73
C VAL A 418 -3.95 5.25 17.15
N SER A 419 -4.42 4.44 18.08
CA SER A 419 -3.93 4.41 19.45
C SER A 419 -2.98 3.22 19.63
N LEU A 420 -1.87 3.46 20.34
CA LEU A 420 -0.94 2.41 20.72
C LEU A 420 -1.03 2.17 22.23
N GLY A 421 -1.07 0.92 22.66
CA GLY A 421 -1.06 0.52 24.05
C GLY A 421 -0.81 -0.98 24.16
N ASP A 422 -0.12 -1.40 25.22
CA ASP A 422 0.18 -2.82 25.50
C ASP A 422 0.83 -3.60 24.34
N GLY A 423 1.59 -2.89 23.49
CA GLY A 423 2.21 -3.49 22.30
C GLY A 423 1.23 -3.78 21.16
N GLN A 424 0.02 -3.22 21.21
CA GLN A 424 -1.05 -3.36 20.22
C GLN A 424 -1.40 -2.01 19.58
N ALA A 425 -2.07 -2.06 18.42
CA ALA A 425 -2.65 -0.88 17.78
C ALA A 425 -4.19 -0.98 17.80
N THR A 426 -4.85 0.13 18.08
CA THR A 426 -6.31 0.20 18.11
C THR A 426 -6.81 1.21 17.08
N VAL A 427 -7.73 0.80 16.21
CA VAL A 427 -8.30 1.61 15.12
C VAL A 427 -9.82 1.54 15.09
N ASN A 428 -10.46 2.57 14.50
CA ASN A 428 -11.89 2.57 14.20
C ASN A 428 -12.07 2.29 12.70
N ILE A 429 -12.69 1.15 12.36
CA ILE A 429 -12.92 0.73 10.99
C ILE A 429 -14.32 1.17 10.55
N PRO A 430 -14.44 2.21 9.70
CA PRO A 430 -15.76 2.73 9.32
C PRO A 430 -16.57 1.71 8.51
N ALA A 431 -17.88 1.86 8.53
CA ALA A 431 -18.77 1.19 7.60
C ALA A 431 -18.44 1.57 6.14
N ARG A 432 -18.71 0.69 5.21
CA ARG A 432 -18.57 0.95 3.76
C ARG A 432 -17.21 1.58 3.41
N SER A 433 -16.09 0.94 3.83
CA SER A 433 -14.74 1.48 3.67
C SER A 433 -13.72 0.42 3.29
N ILE A 434 -12.63 0.88 2.69
CA ILE A 434 -11.37 0.15 2.62
C ILE A 434 -10.33 0.93 3.41
N SER A 435 -9.52 0.25 4.20
CA SER A 435 -8.53 0.89 5.04
C SER A 435 -7.24 0.06 5.13
N THR A 436 -6.15 0.76 5.45
CA THR A 436 -4.84 0.14 5.61
C THR A 436 -4.24 0.54 6.95
N VAL A 437 -3.84 -0.45 7.73
CA VAL A 437 -3.03 -0.29 8.94
C VAL A 437 -1.63 -0.78 8.61
N THR A 438 -0.63 0.09 8.76
CA THR A 438 0.78 -0.29 8.64
C THR A 438 1.44 -0.14 10.00
N VAL A 439 2.05 -1.21 10.51
CA VAL A 439 2.70 -1.22 11.82
C VAL A 439 4.18 -1.55 11.69
N SER A 440 5.00 -0.96 12.56
CA SER A 440 6.38 -1.34 12.79
C SER A 440 6.46 -2.09 14.12
N GLU A 441 7.10 -3.25 14.10
CA GLU A 441 7.37 -4.03 15.30
C GLU A 441 8.66 -3.52 15.97
N GLY A 442 8.72 -3.55 17.30
CA GLY A 442 9.87 -3.14 18.08
C GLY A 442 9.99 -4.03 19.32
N PRO A 443 11.12 -3.93 20.07
CA PRO A 443 11.20 -4.58 21.36
C PRO A 443 10.03 -4.12 22.23
N ALA A 444 9.43 -5.07 22.97
CA ALA A 444 8.40 -4.74 23.94
C ALA A 444 8.94 -3.65 24.87
N PRO A 445 8.13 -2.66 25.32
CA PRO A 445 8.52 -1.77 26.37
C PRO A 445 8.96 -2.64 27.55
N THR A 446 10.23 -2.58 27.92
CA THR A 446 10.71 -3.25 29.13
C THR A 446 10.01 -2.58 30.31
N THR A 447 9.02 -3.24 30.89
CA THR A 447 8.55 -2.88 32.22
C THR A 447 9.76 -2.91 33.13
N PRO A 448 10.03 -1.83 33.91
CA PRO A 448 11.10 -1.88 34.87
C PRO A 448 10.86 -3.09 35.79
N PRO A 449 11.85 -3.93 36.06
CA PRO A 449 11.67 -5.02 37.01
C PRO A 449 11.27 -4.41 38.35
N THR A 450 10.15 -4.84 38.89
CA THR A 450 9.75 -4.58 40.29
C THR A 450 10.88 -5.09 41.19
N GLY A 451 11.60 -4.16 41.78
CA GLY A 451 12.81 -4.42 42.53
C GLY A 451 12.61 -5.35 43.71
N GLN A 452 13.44 -6.35 43.80
CA GLN A 452 13.75 -7.06 45.02
C GLN A 452 14.85 -6.23 45.74
N PRO A 453 14.77 -5.98 47.05
CA PRO A 453 15.76 -5.18 47.75
C PRO A 453 17.06 -5.97 47.88
N SER A 454 18.15 -5.44 47.36
CA SER A 454 19.48 -5.90 47.63
C SER A 454 20.19 -4.90 48.56
N THR A 455 20.69 -5.42 49.65
CA THR A 455 21.46 -4.77 50.68
C THR A 455 22.80 -4.26 50.17
N ASN A 456 23.17 -3.10 50.68
CA ASN A 456 24.40 -2.30 50.59
C ASN A 456 25.73 -3.07 50.89
N PRO A 457 26.96 -2.51 50.79
CA PRO A 457 27.34 -1.08 50.73
C PRO A 457 28.63 -0.71 49.94
N THR A 458 28.89 0.63 49.93
CA THR A 458 30.16 1.40 49.91
C THR A 458 30.86 1.67 48.58
N THR A 459 31.11 2.81 48.19
CA THR A 459 31.46 4.22 48.37
C THR A 459 32.19 4.76 47.14
N PRO A 460 32.31 6.09 46.98
CA PRO A 460 32.31 6.78 45.69
C PRO A 460 33.74 7.22 45.28
N PRO A 461 34.05 8.05 44.29
CA PRO A 461 33.35 9.27 43.90
C PRO A 461 33.47 9.71 42.43
N SER A 462 32.78 10.74 42.13
CA SER A 462 33.15 11.94 41.36
C SER A 462 32.21 12.32 40.20
N THR A 463 31.34 13.22 40.49
CA THR A 463 31.06 14.55 39.94
C THR A 463 30.87 14.70 38.42
N THR A 464 29.66 14.87 37.97
CA THR A 464 29.07 16.14 37.50
C THR A 464 27.56 16.02 37.40
N PRO A 465 26.77 17.06 37.73
CA PRO A 465 25.33 16.90 37.93
C PRO A 465 24.54 16.93 36.61
N PRO A 466 23.48 16.13 36.48
CA PRO A 466 22.45 16.40 35.50
C PRO A 466 21.56 17.51 36.04
N SER A 467 21.39 18.55 35.24
CA SER A 467 20.44 19.62 35.51
C SER A 467 19.02 19.05 35.59
N THR A 468 18.45 19.13 36.77
CA THR A 468 17.02 18.92 37.03
C THR A 468 16.17 19.89 36.19
N PRO A 469 15.12 19.46 35.49
CA PRO A 469 14.15 20.38 34.90
C PRO A 469 13.35 21.07 36.02
N PRO A 470 13.02 22.35 35.85
CA PRO A 470 12.15 23.03 36.81
C PRO A 470 10.75 22.44 36.76
N ALA A 471 10.14 22.23 37.90
CA ALA A 471 8.77 21.84 38.08
C ALA A 471 7.84 22.93 37.51
N GLY A 472 7.11 22.60 36.46
CA GLY A 472 6.10 23.49 35.87
C GLY A 472 5.74 23.14 34.45
N GLY A 473 4.95 22.13 34.25
CA GLY A 473 3.79 22.19 33.38
C GLY A 473 3.78 21.40 32.12
N CYS A 474 4.76 21.20 31.26
CA CYS A 474 4.61 20.36 30.05
C CYS A 474 5.88 19.63 29.65
N THR A 475 5.68 18.57 28.83
CA THR A 475 6.77 17.84 28.16
C THR A 475 6.53 17.87 26.66
N ALA A 476 7.58 17.87 25.87
CA ALA A 476 7.51 17.80 24.42
C ALA A 476 8.47 16.72 23.89
N SER A 477 7.99 15.92 22.96
CA SER A 477 8.76 14.88 22.29
C SER A 477 8.77 15.09 20.77
N THR A 478 9.89 14.79 20.11
CA THR A 478 10.06 14.93 18.68
C THR A 478 10.02 13.57 17.99
N THR A 479 9.35 13.51 16.83
CA THR A 479 9.37 12.37 15.93
C THR A 479 9.80 12.83 14.54
N THR A 480 10.79 12.17 13.95
CA THR A 480 11.19 12.46 12.57
C THR A 480 10.16 11.87 11.63
N GLY A 481 9.55 12.70 10.80
CA GLY A 481 8.60 12.34 9.76
C GLY A 481 9.30 11.99 8.45
N THR A 482 8.72 12.44 7.32
CA THR A 482 9.27 12.19 5.99
C THR A 482 10.67 12.78 5.84
N VAL A 483 11.60 11.99 5.29
CA VAL A 483 12.98 12.36 5.00
C VAL A 483 13.19 12.37 3.49
N TRP A 484 13.74 13.46 2.96
CA TRP A 484 14.19 13.61 1.58
C TRP A 484 15.71 13.76 1.54
N GLY A 485 16.30 13.84 0.37
CA GLY A 485 17.76 13.98 0.23
C GLY A 485 18.33 15.25 0.83
N ASP A 486 17.56 16.35 0.84
CA ASP A 486 17.98 17.69 1.27
C ASP A 486 17.25 18.20 2.52
N ARG A 487 16.20 17.52 2.99
CA ARG A 487 15.35 17.97 4.11
C ARG A 487 14.63 16.81 4.80
N TYR A 488 14.04 17.09 5.95
CA TYR A 488 13.13 16.18 6.66
C TYR A 488 12.08 16.94 7.45
N ASN A 489 10.95 16.30 7.71
CA ASN A 489 9.92 16.82 8.61
C ASN A 489 10.10 16.30 10.03
N THR A 490 9.76 17.15 11.01
CA THR A 490 9.68 16.77 12.41
C THR A 490 8.29 17.08 12.93
N SER A 491 7.69 16.11 13.62
CA SER A 491 6.49 16.29 14.42
C SER A 491 6.86 16.41 15.89
N VAL A 492 6.22 17.32 16.60
CA VAL A 492 6.42 17.53 18.05
C VAL A 492 5.09 17.34 18.75
N THR A 493 5.05 16.41 19.70
CA THR A 493 3.86 16.18 20.54
C THR A 493 4.11 16.75 21.92
N VAL A 494 3.18 17.58 22.41
CA VAL A 494 3.20 18.22 23.72
C VAL A 494 2.22 17.51 24.66
N SER A 495 2.63 17.26 25.89
CA SER A 495 1.82 16.64 26.94
C SER A 495 1.85 17.48 28.21
N GLY A 496 0.76 17.47 28.97
CA GLY A 496 0.68 18.12 30.28
C GLY A 496 0.08 19.53 30.26
N ALA A 497 -0.13 20.15 29.08
CA ALA A 497 -0.75 21.48 29.00
C ALA A 497 -1.56 21.63 27.70
N ALA A 498 -2.70 22.31 27.76
CA ALA A 498 -3.50 22.67 26.59
C ALA A 498 -2.97 23.95 25.92
N ASN A 499 -2.48 24.89 26.70
CA ASN A 499 -1.71 26.05 26.21
C ASN A 499 -0.23 25.83 26.53
N TRP A 500 0.62 25.96 25.53
CA TRP A 500 2.02 25.63 25.65
C TRP A 500 2.91 26.49 24.78
N THR A 501 4.16 26.65 25.20
CA THR A 501 5.25 27.19 24.39
C THR A 501 6.41 26.21 24.38
N VAL A 502 6.84 25.77 23.19
CA VAL A 502 7.95 24.83 23.00
C VAL A 502 9.08 25.51 22.22
N VAL A 503 10.30 25.37 22.69
CA VAL A 503 11.49 25.80 21.95
C VAL A 503 12.25 24.57 21.45
N VAL A 504 12.51 24.55 20.15
CA VAL A 504 13.25 23.48 19.48
C VAL A 504 14.44 24.07 18.75
N ALA A 505 15.58 23.40 18.78
CA ALA A 505 16.77 23.80 18.02
C ALA A 505 17.26 22.70 17.10
N VAL A 506 17.76 23.07 15.92
CA VAL A 506 18.51 22.23 14.99
C VAL A 506 19.98 22.61 14.98
N SER A 507 20.86 21.66 14.63
CA SER A 507 22.30 21.87 14.61
C SER A 507 22.72 22.55 13.29
N SER A 508 23.53 23.62 13.37
CA SER A 508 24.13 24.22 12.16
C SER A 508 24.90 23.15 11.35
N PRO A 509 24.84 23.18 10.02
CA PRO A 509 24.25 24.19 9.13
C PRO A 509 22.75 23.99 8.82
N GLN A 510 22.03 23.09 9.50
CA GLN A 510 20.60 22.90 9.31
C GLN A 510 19.81 24.19 9.56
N SER A 511 18.66 24.34 8.90
CA SER A 511 17.74 25.46 9.10
C SER A 511 16.27 25.02 8.98
N ILE A 512 15.40 25.66 9.76
CA ILE A 512 13.96 25.40 9.74
C ILE A 512 13.31 26.32 8.73
N THR A 513 12.42 25.79 7.85
CA THR A 513 11.83 26.56 6.75
C THR A 513 10.32 26.68 6.83
N THR A 514 9.60 25.60 7.10
CA THR A 514 8.15 25.56 7.13
C THR A 514 7.66 25.05 8.47
N THR A 515 6.60 25.64 9.01
CA THR A 515 6.00 25.24 10.29
C THR A 515 4.49 25.13 10.15
N TRP A 516 3.84 24.25 10.95
CA TRP A 516 2.39 24.08 10.94
C TRP A 516 1.85 23.73 12.32
N SER A 517 0.54 23.95 12.53
CA SER A 517 -0.23 23.62 13.73
C SER A 517 0.23 24.34 15.00
N GLY A 518 0.61 25.62 14.88
CA GLY A 518 0.99 26.50 15.96
C GLY A 518 1.39 27.88 15.47
N THR A 519 1.65 28.80 16.39
CA THR A 519 2.19 30.13 16.09
C THR A 519 3.71 30.09 16.26
N ALA A 520 4.43 30.20 15.14
CA ALA A 520 5.88 30.05 15.06
C ALA A 520 6.63 31.38 15.11
N SER A 521 7.80 31.38 15.75
CA SER A 521 8.82 32.41 15.65
C SER A 521 10.19 31.74 15.47
N LEU A 522 10.93 32.15 14.44
CA LEU A 522 12.26 31.66 14.12
C LEU A 522 13.33 32.66 14.53
N SER A 523 14.47 32.16 15.02
CA SER A 523 15.62 32.96 15.42
C SER A 523 16.94 32.23 15.11
N ASN A 524 18.08 32.89 15.33
CA ASN A 524 19.42 32.34 15.10
C ASN A 524 19.59 31.76 13.68
N ASN A 525 19.35 32.55 12.65
CA ASN A 525 19.37 32.09 11.23
C ASN A 525 18.51 30.84 11.00
N ASN A 526 17.31 30.84 11.58
CA ASN A 526 16.33 29.77 11.51
C ASN A 526 16.81 28.42 12.10
N THR A 527 17.76 28.43 13.00
CA THR A 527 18.17 27.21 13.73
C THR A 527 17.40 27.00 15.04
N VAL A 528 16.64 27.99 15.48
CA VAL A 528 15.81 27.90 16.70
C VAL A 528 14.37 28.28 16.37
N LEU A 529 13.45 27.39 16.70
CA LEU A 529 12.00 27.57 16.58
C LEU A 529 11.38 27.71 17.97
N THR A 530 10.68 28.81 18.20
CA THR A 530 9.72 28.92 19.30
C THR A 530 8.31 28.75 18.75
N MET A 531 7.62 27.70 19.18
CA MET A 531 6.26 27.38 18.77
C MET A 531 5.30 27.55 19.95
N ARG A 532 4.19 28.23 19.73
CA ARG A 532 3.12 28.42 20.72
C ARG A 532 1.84 27.76 20.24
N SER A 533 1.07 27.23 21.19
CA SER A 533 -0.27 26.71 20.90
C SER A 533 -1.16 27.79 20.29
N ASN A 534 -1.96 27.41 19.29
CA ASN A 534 -2.94 28.27 18.62
C ASN A 534 -4.36 27.67 18.63
N GLY A 535 -4.62 26.70 19.53
CA GLY A 535 -5.90 25.99 19.59
C GLY A 535 -6.05 24.82 18.62
N SER A 536 -5.05 24.53 17.77
CA SER A 536 -5.07 23.41 16.81
C SER A 536 -4.67 22.06 17.42
N GLY A 537 -4.63 21.94 18.75
CA GLY A 537 -4.26 20.73 19.48
C GLY A 537 -2.83 20.76 20.03
N ASN A 538 -2.36 19.59 20.46
CA ASN A 538 -1.09 19.43 21.17
C ASN A 538 0.02 18.83 20.29
N THR A 539 -0.12 18.87 18.97
CA THR A 539 0.91 18.43 18.03
C THR A 539 1.16 19.51 16.99
N PHE A 540 2.42 19.84 16.77
CA PHE A 540 2.85 20.75 15.72
C PHE A 540 4.01 20.15 14.93
N GLY A 541 4.36 20.76 13.81
CA GLY A 541 5.48 20.26 13.03
C GLY A 541 6.24 21.34 12.27
N PHE A 542 7.39 20.95 11.73
CA PHE A 542 8.23 21.81 10.91
C PHE A 542 9.13 21.02 9.97
N THR A 543 9.57 21.66 8.89
CA THR A 543 10.54 21.13 7.93
C THR A 543 11.92 21.68 8.25
N THR A 544 12.92 20.78 8.30
CA THR A 544 14.34 21.12 8.44
C THR A 544 15.07 20.86 7.14
N MET A 545 15.76 21.86 6.59
CA MET A 545 16.73 21.70 5.50
C MET A 545 18.02 21.18 6.10
N THR A 546 18.62 20.14 5.52
CA THR A 546 19.84 19.50 6.04
C THR A 546 21.10 20.34 5.80
N ASN A 547 21.13 21.09 4.69
CA ASN A 547 22.26 21.93 4.29
C ASN A 547 23.63 21.22 4.42
N GLY A 548 23.65 19.90 4.08
CA GLY A 548 24.84 19.04 4.19
C GLY A 548 24.97 18.26 5.50
N ASN A 549 24.16 18.54 6.52
CA ASN A 549 24.13 17.77 7.79
C ASN A 549 22.88 16.87 7.83
N SER A 550 22.93 15.71 7.18
CA SER A 550 21.81 14.75 7.14
C SER A 550 21.65 13.93 8.44
N GLY A 551 22.66 13.91 9.32
CA GLY A 551 22.66 13.17 10.59
C GLY A 551 22.09 13.94 11.78
N GLY A 552 22.02 15.26 11.71
CA GLY A 552 21.49 16.10 12.79
C GLY A 552 19.99 15.86 13.01
N ARG A 553 19.57 15.91 14.29
CA ARG A 553 18.14 15.81 14.67
C ARG A 553 17.77 16.97 15.60
N PRO A 554 16.53 17.47 15.51
CA PRO A 554 16.04 18.54 16.36
C PRO A 554 16.06 18.17 17.84
N GLN A 555 16.39 19.12 18.69
CA GLN A 555 16.40 18.97 20.14
C GLN A 555 15.37 19.90 20.76
N VAL A 556 14.49 19.38 21.59
CA VAL A 556 13.62 20.21 22.43
C VAL A 556 14.49 20.87 23.52
N ARG A 557 14.44 22.20 23.58
CA ARG A 557 15.17 23.00 24.57
C ARG A 557 14.33 23.30 25.81
N SER A 558 13.05 23.57 25.59
CA SER A 558 12.11 23.81 26.70
C SER A 558 10.68 23.55 26.29
N CYS A 559 9.83 23.20 27.27
CA CYS A 559 8.37 23.21 27.17
C CYS A 559 7.84 23.93 28.40
N THR A 560 7.02 24.95 28.21
CA THR A 560 6.38 25.72 29.28
C THR A 560 4.88 25.75 29.05
N ALA A 561 4.08 25.47 30.11
CA ALA A 561 2.65 25.70 30.11
C ALA A 561 2.40 27.21 30.07
N GLY A 562 1.60 27.68 29.11
CA GLY A 562 1.35 29.09 28.87
C GLY A 562 0.01 29.56 29.37
#